data_af55aaf43a76cb8a9369e48317dd18a8
#
_entry.id   af55aaf43a76cb8a9369e48317dd18a8
#
_cell.length_a   1.000
_cell.length_b   1.000
_cell.length_c   1.000
_cell.angle_alpha   90.00
_cell.angle_beta   90.00
_cell.angle_gamma   90.00
#
_symmetry.space_group_name_H-M   'P 1'
#
loop_
_entity.id
_entity.type
_entity.pdbx_description
1 polymer ?
#
loop_
_entity_poly.entity_id
_entity_poly.type
_entity_poly.pdbx_seq_one_letter_code
_entity_poly.pdbx_strand_id
1 'polypeptide(L)'
;MDWFVKHTQIAVVKDFARIHNVFVSCSIRRNIADAENDARPCLTNKLVAVGIVAALLIGVTVSYYWPYLNAPPSQALETKTTSCVRPPGYILIIADLQGFNDSVGHLRNAPNDPWPVVRVHLGDMVKILVCNQDDYSPHGFAVHHYFDTGAALMPHESLRITFVADQVGTFTIYCNILCPEHSYMQSGQLIVT
;
A
#
# COMPACT_ATOMS: atom_id res chain seq x y z
N MET A 1 0.43 -15.47 -10.68
CA MET A 1 1.15 -15.39 -9.41
C MET A 1 1.56 -16.76 -8.85
N ASP A 2 0.90 -17.84 -9.23
CA ASP A 2 1.18 -19.21 -8.73
C ASP A 2 2.44 -19.89 -9.27
N TRP A 3 2.97 -19.42 -10.41
CA TRP A 3 4.14 -20.08 -11.03
C TRP A 3 5.45 -19.81 -10.27
N PHE A 4 5.61 -18.60 -9.73
CA PHE A 4 6.82 -18.20 -9.00
C PHE A 4 6.93 -18.87 -7.63
N VAL A 5 5.82 -19.05 -6.91
CA VAL A 5 5.79 -19.67 -5.57
C VAL A 5 6.14 -21.17 -5.67
N LYS A 6 5.65 -21.87 -6.70
CA LYS A 6 5.99 -23.28 -6.89
C LYS A 6 7.46 -23.54 -7.22
N HIS A 7 8.10 -22.66 -7.96
CA HIS A 7 9.52 -22.84 -8.33
C HIS A 7 10.47 -22.53 -7.17
N THR A 8 10.13 -21.61 -6.30
CA THR A 8 10.93 -21.27 -5.12
C THR A 8 10.89 -22.39 -4.07
N GLN A 9 9.73 -23.02 -3.87
CA GLN A 9 9.62 -24.16 -2.93
C GLN A 9 10.38 -25.40 -3.40
N ILE A 10 10.41 -25.67 -4.71
CA ILE A 10 11.16 -26.81 -5.26
C ILE A 10 12.68 -26.62 -5.15
N ALA A 11 13.18 -25.38 -5.27
CA ALA A 11 14.59 -25.06 -5.08
C ALA A 11 15.05 -25.28 -3.63
N VAL A 12 14.28 -24.81 -2.66
CA VAL A 12 14.56 -24.96 -1.24
C VAL A 12 14.60 -26.42 -0.80
N VAL A 13 13.70 -27.26 -1.32
CA VAL A 13 13.64 -28.69 -0.97
C VAL A 13 14.83 -29.46 -1.57
N LYS A 14 15.28 -29.12 -2.79
CA LYS A 14 16.45 -29.75 -3.40
C LYS A 14 17.76 -29.41 -2.69
N ASP A 15 17.89 -28.20 -2.18
CA ASP A 15 19.06 -27.80 -1.41
C ASP A 15 19.09 -28.43 -0.01
N PHE A 16 17.93 -28.64 0.61
CA PHE A 16 17.83 -29.35 1.89
C PHE A 16 18.30 -30.82 1.79
N ALA A 17 17.93 -31.51 0.72
CA ALA A 17 18.40 -32.90 0.47
C ALA A 17 19.92 -32.95 0.23
N ARG A 18 20.48 -31.94 -0.39
CA ARG A 18 21.92 -31.81 -0.62
C ARG A 18 22.71 -31.57 0.67
N ILE A 19 22.18 -30.76 1.56
CA ILE A 19 22.76 -30.47 2.89
C ILE A 19 22.73 -31.71 3.79
N HIS A 20 21.64 -32.47 3.76
CA HIS A 20 21.52 -33.71 4.52
C HIS A 20 22.56 -34.75 4.11
N ASN A 21 22.82 -34.91 2.80
CA ASN A 21 23.84 -35.82 2.29
C ASN A 21 25.26 -35.43 2.67
N VAL A 22 25.59 -34.13 2.76
CA VAL A 22 26.90 -33.65 3.22
C VAL A 22 27.09 -33.91 4.71
N PHE A 23 26.01 -33.79 5.53
CA PHE A 23 26.09 -34.05 6.97
C PHE A 23 26.26 -35.54 7.27
N VAL A 24 25.57 -36.42 6.57
CA VAL A 24 25.69 -37.86 6.72
C VAL A 24 27.07 -38.35 6.27
N SER A 25 27.62 -37.80 5.18
CA SER A 25 28.94 -38.17 4.69
C SER A 25 30.07 -37.74 5.65
N CYS A 26 29.92 -36.63 6.36
CA CYS A 26 30.88 -36.18 7.38
C CYS A 26 30.84 -37.06 8.64
N SER A 27 29.63 -37.54 9.04
CA SER A 27 29.48 -38.42 10.22
C SER A 27 30.06 -39.82 9.99
N ILE A 28 29.89 -40.36 8.78
CA ILE A 28 30.45 -41.69 8.41
C ILE A 28 31.98 -41.66 8.31
N ARG A 29 32.58 -40.59 7.80
CA ARG A 29 34.05 -40.45 7.74
C ARG A 29 34.70 -40.33 9.12
N ARG A 30 33.98 -39.83 10.13
CA ARG A 30 34.52 -39.71 11.50
C ARG A 30 34.76 -41.08 12.14
N ASN A 31 33.94 -42.07 11.82
CA ASN A 31 34.07 -43.42 12.38
C ASN A 31 35.20 -44.27 11.73
N ILE A 32 35.77 -43.79 10.61
CA ILE A 32 36.86 -44.50 9.90
C ILE A 32 38.22 -43.84 10.16
N ALA A 33 38.25 -42.54 10.54
CA ALA A 33 39.47 -41.73 10.67
C ALA A 33 40.13 -41.78 12.08
N ASP A 34 39.52 -42.48 13.05
CA ASP A 34 40.11 -42.63 14.39
C ASP A 34 41.36 -43.57 14.45
N ALA A 35 41.85 -44.00 13.28
CA ALA A 35 42.96 -44.93 13.19
C ALA A 35 44.28 -44.27 12.79
N GLU A 36 44.34 -43.00 12.39
CA GLU A 36 45.59 -42.37 11.98
C GLU A 36 45.57 -40.84 12.17
N ASN A 37 46.45 -40.45 13.01
CA ASN A 37 46.85 -39.18 13.59
C ASN A 37 46.97 -38.00 12.60
N ASP A 38 45.81 -37.42 12.13
CA ASP A 38 45.85 -36.11 11.45
C ASP A 38 44.62 -35.27 11.87
N ALA A 39 44.75 -34.61 13.00
CA ALA A 39 43.78 -33.71 13.59
C ALA A 39 43.75 -32.38 12.82
N ARG A 40 43.13 -32.33 11.63
CA ARG A 40 42.70 -31.04 11.05
C ARG A 40 41.37 -30.67 11.64
N PRO A 41 41.26 -29.50 12.26
CA PRO A 41 40.04 -29.16 12.98
C PRO A 41 38.87 -28.97 12.02
N CYS A 42 37.77 -29.65 12.31
CA CYS A 42 36.46 -29.49 11.63
C CYS A 42 35.81 -28.12 11.99
N LEU A 43 36.66 -27.08 12.19
CA LEU A 43 36.24 -25.73 12.58
C LEU A 43 35.54 -25.01 11.44
N THR A 44 35.93 -25.29 10.20
CA THR A 44 35.31 -24.73 9.00
C THR A 44 33.87 -25.15 8.82
N ASN A 45 33.50 -26.36 9.26
CA ASN A 45 32.10 -26.84 9.10
C ASN A 45 31.13 -26.17 10.07
N LYS A 46 31.58 -25.70 11.25
CA LYS A 46 30.72 -24.97 12.19
C LYS A 46 30.40 -23.56 11.67
N LEU A 47 31.36 -22.86 11.10
CA LEU A 47 31.16 -21.53 10.52
C LEU A 47 30.28 -21.60 9.27
N VAL A 48 30.45 -22.62 8.42
CA VAL A 48 29.58 -22.86 7.25
C VAL A 48 28.16 -23.18 7.69
N ALA A 49 27.95 -24.02 8.71
CA ALA A 49 26.64 -24.34 9.23
C ALA A 49 25.92 -23.10 9.80
N VAL A 50 26.64 -22.26 10.57
CA VAL A 50 26.09 -21.01 11.10
C VAL A 50 25.72 -20.05 9.96
N GLY A 51 26.57 -19.93 8.94
CA GLY A 51 26.28 -19.10 7.77
C GLY A 51 25.04 -19.55 7.02
N ILE A 52 24.84 -20.85 6.83
CA ILE A 52 23.65 -21.41 6.17
C ILE A 52 22.38 -21.13 6.98
N VAL A 53 22.40 -21.33 8.31
CA VAL A 53 21.27 -21.06 9.18
C VAL A 53 20.94 -19.57 9.16
N ALA A 54 21.92 -18.69 9.23
CA ALA A 54 21.69 -17.24 9.14
C ALA A 54 21.08 -16.83 7.78
N ALA A 55 21.56 -17.38 6.67
CA ALA A 55 21.04 -17.11 5.34
C ALA A 55 19.59 -17.61 5.19
N LEU A 56 19.24 -18.77 5.76
CA LEU A 56 17.88 -19.29 5.77
C LEU A 56 16.93 -18.41 6.60
N LEU A 57 17.37 -17.93 7.77
CA LEU A 57 16.58 -17.03 8.61
C LEU A 57 16.35 -15.69 7.90
N ILE A 58 17.36 -15.12 7.27
CA ILE A 58 17.22 -13.89 6.49
C ILE A 58 16.29 -14.13 5.29
N GLY A 59 16.43 -15.23 4.56
CA GLY A 59 15.60 -15.59 3.44
C GLY A 59 14.12 -15.73 3.83
N VAL A 60 13.84 -16.39 4.97
CA VAL A 60 12.46 -16.54 5.47
C VAL A 60 11.88 -15.18 5.90
N THR A 61 12.66 -14.36 6.63
CA THR A 61 12.18 -13.04 7.05
C THR A 61 11.91 -12.12 5.87
N VAL A 62 12.82 -12.06 4.90
CA VAL A 62 12.64 -11.27 3.68
C VAL A 62 11.41 -11.77 2.91
N SER A 63 11.25 -13.08 2.72
CA SER A 63 10.09 -13.65 1.99
C SER A 63 8.77 -13.37 2.72
N TYR A 64 8.78 -13.35 4.04
CA TYR A 64 7.59 -13.06 4.86
C TYR A 64 7.21 -11.56 4.79
N TYR A 65 8.19 -10.66 4.87
CA TYR A 65 7.93 -9.22 4.88
C TYR A 65 7.84 -8.60 3.48
N TRP A 66 8.37 -9.26 2.43
CA TRP A 66 8.36 -8.75 1.07
C TRP A 66 6.97 -8.36 0.55
N PRO A 67 5.90 -9.16 0.77
CA PRO A 67 4.54 -8.79 0.34
C PRO A 67 4.02 -7.53 1.03
N TYR A 68 4.39 -7.29 2.29
CA TYR A 68 3.96 -6.10 3.03
C TYR A 68 4.71 -4.84 2.58
N LEU A 69 5.99 -4.98 2.21
CA LEU A 69 6.81 -3.86 1.75
C LEU A 69 6.51 -3.46 0.29
N ASN A 70 5.98 -4.38 -0.51
CA ASN A 70 5.69 -4.17 -1.92
C ASN A 70 4.19 -4.36 -2.25
N ALA A 71 3.32 -4.33 -1.25
CA ALA A 71 1.88 -4.33 -1.51
C ALA A 71 1.54 -3.10 -2.36
N PRO A 72 0.80 -3.26 -3.46
CA PRO A 72 0.31 -2.11 -4.19
C PRO A 72 -0.62 -1.31 -3.27
N PRO A 73 -0.65 0.03 -3.41
CA PRO A 73 -1.57 0.86 -2.64
C PRO A 73 -3.00 0.35 -2.81
N SER A 74 -3.79 0.45 -1.74
CA SER A 74 -5.20 0.08 -1.80
C SER A 74 -5.91 1.01 -2.78
N GLN A 75 -6.32 0.44 -3.93
CA GLN A 75 -7.01 1.23 -4.95
C GLN A 75 -8.43 1.54 -4.48
N ALA A 76 -8.87 2.78 -4.67
CA ALA A 76 -10.21 3.18 -4.34
C ALA A 76 -11.25 2.48 -5.24
N LEU A 77 -12.26 1.89 -4.61
CA LEU A 77 -13.46 1.47 -5.32
C LEU A 77 -14.33 2.69 -5.55
N GLU A 78 -14.60 3.01 -6.81
CA GLU A 78 -15.41 4.15 -7.21
C GLU A 78 -16.80 3.75 -7.74
N THR A 79 -17.79 4.59 -7.50
CA THR A 79 -19.13 4.44 -8.07
C THR A 79 -19.75 5.82 -8.29
N LYS A 80 -20.03 6.16 -9.54
CA LYS A 80 -20.77 7.38 -9.89
C LYS A 80 -22.25 7.23 -9.59
N THR A 81 -22.87 8.31 -9.15
CA THR A 81 -24.31 8.41 -8.83
C THR A 81 -24.80 9.83 -9.06
N THR A 82 -26.09 10.02 -9.19
CA THR A 82 -26.73 11.34 -9.26
C THR A 82 -27.25 11.81 -7.89
N SER A 83 -27.16 10.97 -6.87
CA SER A 83 -27.67 11.29 -5.53
C SER A 83 -26.58 11.87 -4.64
N CYS A 84 -26.77 13.11 -4.19
CA CYS A 84 -25.92 13.79 -3.20
C CYS A 84 -26.41 13.60 -1.76
N VAL A 85 -27.16 12.54 -1.48
CA VAL A 85 -27.55 12.20 -0.12
C VAL A 85 -26.44 11.45 0.56
N ARG A 86 -25.88 12.03 1.64
CA ARG A 86 -24.77 11.44 2.41
C ARG A 86 -25.24 10.20 3.18
N PRO A 87 -24.75 9.00 2.84
CA PRO A 87 -25.02 7.82 3.65
C PRO A 87 -24.28 7.89 4.99
N PRO A 88 -24.73 7.16 6.02
CA PRO A 88 -24.01 7.07 7.28
C PRO A 88 -22.55 6.60 7.09
N GLY A 89 -21.62 7.25 7.80
CA GLY A 89 -20.20 6.91 7.75
C GLY A 89 -19.44 7.44 6.52
N TYR A 90 -20.09 8.22 5.65
CA TYR A 90 -19.40 8.90 4.56
C TYR A 90 -18.96 10.31 4.97
N ILE A 91 -17.77 10.70 4.55
CA ILE A 91 -17.28 12.06 4.54
C ILE A 91 -17.87 12.74 3.31
N LEU A 92 -18.56 13.87 3.49
CA LEU A 92 -19.12 14.64 2.37
C LEU A 92 -18.14 15.70 1.91
N ILE A 93 -17.91 15.77 0.62
CA ILE A 93 -17.19 16.84 -0.07
C ILE A 93 -18.09 17.37 -1.18
N ILE A 94 -18.34 18.67 -1.16
CA ILE A 94 -19.10 19.37 -2.19
C ILE A 94 -18.12 20.11 -3.07
N ALA A 95 -18.25 19.95 -4.38
CA ALA A 95 -17.54 20.72 -5.39
C ALA A 95 -18.55 21.73 -5.99
N ASP A 96 -18.23 23.00 -5.89
CA ASP A 96 -19.07 24.09 -6.42
C ASP A 96 -18.20 25.28 -6.85
N LEU A 97 -18.84 26.43 -7.18
CA LEU A 97 -18.17 27.68 -7.55
C LEU A 97 -17.23 28.23 -6.46
N GLN A 98 -17.28 27.73 -5.27
CA GLN A 98 -16.43 28.15 -4.16
C GLN A 98 -15.22 27.21 -3.93
N GLY A 99 -15.12 26.16 -4.72
CA GLY A 99 -14.12 25.12 -4.58
C GLY A 99 -14.66 23.88 -3.89
N PHE A 100 -13.81 23.17 -3.15
CA PHE A 100 -14.27 22.05 -2.32
C PHE A 100 -14.80 22.57 -0.99
N ASN A 101 -15.98 22.07 -0.58
CA ASN A 101 -16.65 22.41 0.66
C ASN A 101 -17.18 21.15 1.37
N ASP A 102 -17.50 21.25 2.66
CA ASP A 102 -18.15 20.18 3.44
C ASP A 102 -19.67 20.35 3.55
N SER A 103 -20.18 21.51 3.17
CA SER A 103 -21.60 21.86 3.22
C SER A 103 -21.94 23.00 2.25
N VAL A 104 -23.18 23.07 1.88
CA VAL A 104 -23.72 24.19 1.09
C VAL A 104 -23.62 25.48 1.94
N GLY A 105 -23.04 26.52 1.37
CA GLY A 105 -22.91 27.82 2.03
C GLY A 105 -21.64 28.02 2.85
N HIS A 106 -20.70 27.09 2.79
CA HIS A 106 -19.35 27.34 3.29
C HIS A 106 -18.70 28.50 2.51
N LEU A 107 -18.00 29.36 3.19
CA LEU A 107 -17.29 30.45 2.52
C LEU A 107 -16.09 29.92 1.74
N ARG A 108 -15.82 30.54 0.58
CA ARG A 108 -14.65 30.23 -0.21
C ARG A 108 -13.36 30.42 0.62
N ASN A 109 -12.53 29.40 0.69
CA ASN A 109 -11.22 29.49 1.28
C ASN A 109 -10.29 30.34 0.39
N ALA A 110 -9.22 30.86 0.99
CA ALA A 110 -8.15 31.47 0.18
C ALA A 110 -7.47 30.40 -0.69
N PRO A 111 -6.96 30.78 -1.88
CA PRO A 111 -6.14 29.86 -2.68
C PRO A 111 -4.99 29.32 -1.82
N ASN A 112 -4.74 28.01 -1.91
CA ASN A 112 -3.75 27.24 -1.19
C ASN A 112 -4.03 27.00 0.31
N ASP A 113 -5.16 27.44 0.87
CA ASP A 113 -5.57 26.95 2.18
C ASP A 113 -5.87 25.44 2.10
N PRO A 114 -5.41 24.67 3.11
CA PRO A 114 -5.67 23.23 3.12
C PRO A 114 -7.16 22.97 3.40
N TRP A 115 -7.90 22.62 2.35
CA TRP A 115 -9.33 22.28 2.46
C TRP A 115 -9.76 21.35 1.31
N PRO A 116 -10.52 20.26 1.58
CA PRO A 116 -10.90 19.75 2.91
C PRO A 116 -9.71 19.14 3.66
N VAL A 117 -9.81 19.06 4.99
CA VAL A 117 -8.83 18.34 5.82
C VAL A 117 -9.53 17.15 6.46
N VAL A 118 -9.21 15.97 5.95
CA VAL A 118 -9.73 14.68 6.43
C VAL A 118 -8.66 14.00 7.29
N ARG A 119 -9.03 13.59 8.51
CA ARG A 119 -8.12 12.90 9.43
C ARG A 119 -8.65 11.50 9.72
N VAL A 120 -7.79 10.50 9.57
CA VAL A 120 -8.11 9.08 9.79
C VAL A 120 -6.90 8.37 10.40
N HIS A 121 -7.10 7.14 10.89
CA HIS A 121 -6.02 6.30 11.38
C HIS A 121 -5.60 5.26 10.33
N LEU A 122 -4.38 4.78 10.47
CA LEU A 122 -3.88 3.68 9.67
C LEU A 122 -4.79 2.45 9.83
N GLY A 123 -5.22 1.88 8.71
CA GLY A 123 -6.15 0.75 8.66
C GLY A 123 -7.62 1.13 8.60
N ASP A 124 -7.98 2.40 8.76
CA ASP A 124 -9.37 2.84 8.65
C ASP A 124 -9.91 2.66 7.22
N MET A 125 -11.18 2.24 7.14
CA MET A 125 -11.92 2.25 5.90
C MET A 125 -12.50 3.64 5.64
N VAL A 126 -11.88 4.38 4.75
CA VAL A 126 -12.27 5.74 4.37
C VAL A 126 -13.37 5.67 3.30
N LYS A 127 -14.47 6.37 3.55
CA LYS A 127 -15.61 6.48 2.61
C LYS A 127 -15.90 7.94 2.35
N ILE A 128 -15.75 8.37 1.10
CA ILE A 128 -15.99 9.76 0.69
C ILE A 128 -17.12 9.79 -0.34
N LEU A 129 -18.06 10.70 -0.13
CA LEU A 129 -19.05 11.11 -1.13
C LEU A 129 -18.68 12.49 -1.62
N VAL A 130 -18.36 12.60 -2.89
CA VAL A 130 -18.13 13.89 -3.57
C VAL A 130 -19.33 14.22 -4.40
N CYS A 131 -19.84 15.44 -4.27
CA CYS A 131 -21.00 15.92 -5.02
C CYS A 131 -20.61 17.18 -5.80
N ASN A 132 -20.75 17.15 -7.12
CA ASN A 132 -20.69 18.38 -7.90
C ASN A 132 -22.05 19.07 -7.83
N GLN A 133 -22.12 20.21 -7.16
CA GLN A 133 -23.31 21.06 -7.05
C GLN A 133 -23.23 22.32 -7.91
N ASP A 134 -22.21 22.42 -8.76
CA ASP A 134 -22.16 23.46 -9.79
C ASP A 134 -23.18 23.15 -10.89
N ASP A 135 -23.87 24.18 -11.34
CA ASP A 135 -24.87 24.05 -12.41
C ASP A 135 -24.25 23.96 -13.80
N TYR A 136 -23.02 24.41 -13.96
CA TYR A 136 -22.41 24.64 -15.28
C TYR A 136 -21.06 23.96 -15.48
N SER A 137 -20.26 23.85 -14.42
CA SER A 137 -18.86 23.44 -14.54
C SER A 137 -18.64 22.00 -14.08
N PRO A 138 -17.91 21.21 -14.86
CA PRO A 138 -17.40 19.94 -14.36
C PRO A 138 -16.28 20.19 -13.36
N HIS A 139 -16.20 19.36 -12.33
CA HIS A 139 -15.12 19.35 -11.35
C HIS A 139 -14.47 17.96 -11.28
N GLY A 140 -13.15 17.95 -11.09
CA GLY A 140 -12.41 16.73 -10.84
C GLY A 140 -12.33 16.41 -9.36
N PHE A 141 -12.06 15.15 -9.04
CA PHE A 141 -11.70 14.74 -7.69
C PHE A 141 -10.68 13.62 -7.74
N ALA A 142 -9.58 13.80 -7.03
CA ALA A 142 -8.53 12.82 -6.87
C ALA A 142 -7.96 12.88 -5.44
N VAL A 143 -7.40 11.77 -4.98
CA VAL A 143 -6.66 11.66 -3.73
C VAL A 143 -5.34 10.99 -4.05
N HIS A 144 -4.25 11.74 -3.86
CA HIS A 144 -2.92 11.20 -4.14
C HIS A 144 -2.68 9.89 -3.40
N HIS A 145 -2.01 8.93 -4.03
CA HIS A 145 -1.78 7.57 -3.56
C HIS A 145 -3.02 6.65 -3.61
N TYR A 146 -4.20 7.12 -3.19
CA TYR A 146 -5.40 6.27 -3.06
C TYR A 146 -6.30 6.29 -4.30
N PHE A 147 -6.37 7.42 -4.99
CA PHE A 147 -7.22 7.62 -6.16
C PHE A 147 -6.54 8.61 -7.13
N ASP A 148 -5.34 8.28 -7.61
CA ASP A 148 -4.53 9.14 -8.48
C ASP A 148 -5.14 9.34 -9.87
N THR A 149 -5.84 8.34 -10.41
CA THR A 149 -6.55 8.48 -11.68
C THR A 149 -7.63 9.54 -11.61
N GLY A 150 -8.23 9.70 -10.43
CA GLY A 150 -9.32 10.63 -10.20
C GLY A 150 -10.54 10.36 -11.08
N ALA A 151 -11.55 11.19 -10.92
CA ALA A 151 -12.74 11.19 -11.77
C ALA A 151 -13.20 12.61 -12.03
N ALA A 152 -13.71 12.85 -13.23
CA ALA A 152 -14.47 14.05 -13.56
C ALA A 152 -15.94 13.85 -13.21
N LEU A 153 -16.53 14.81 -12.50
CA LEU A 153 -17.95 14.87 -12.19
C LEU A 153 -18.58 15.99 -13.01
N MET A 154 -19.55 15.64 -13.84
CA MET A 154 -20.36 16.63 -14.54
C MET A 154 -21.28 17.34 -13.53
N PRO A 155 -21.89 18.48 -13.89
CA PRO A 155 -22.91 19.12 -13.06
C PRO A 155 -23.92 18.13 -12.50
N HIS A 156 -24.17 18.20 -11.18
CA HIS A 156 -25.10 17.33 -10.44
C HIS A 156 -24.71 15.85 -10.36
N GLU A 157 -23.53 15.45 -10.84
CA GLU A 157 -22.99 14.11 -10.58
C GLU A 157 -22.39 14.00 -9.19
N SER A 158 -22.42 12.80 -8.66
CA SER A 158 -21.79 12.46 -7.41
C SER A 158 -20.88 11.23 -7.57
N LEU A 159 -19.85 11.15 -6.76
CA LEU A 159 -18.87 10.07 -6.75
C LEU A 159 -18.78 9.50 -5.33
N ARG A 160 -18.91 8.20 -5.21
CA ARG A 160 -18.58 7.48 -3.98
C ARG A 160 -17.26 6.76 -4.17
N ILE A 161 -16.32 7.00 -3.28
CA ILE A 161 -15.06 6.28 -3.22
C ILE A 161 -14.90 5.63 -1.86
N THR A 162 -14.26 4.46 -1.86
CA THR A 162 -13.95 3.72 -0.63
C THR A 162 -12.57 3.10 -0.78
N PHE A 163 -11.71 3.31 0.20
CA PHE A 163 -10.36 2.72 0.27
C PHE A 163 -9.95 2.48 1.72
N VAL A 164 -8.90 1.71 1.92
CA VAL A 164 -8.27 1.54 3.23
C VAL A 164 -7.09 2.50 3.34
N ALA A 165 -7.00 3.22 4.45
CA ALA A 165 -5.85 4.07 4.76
C ALA A 165 -4.65 3.18 5.12
N ASP A 166 -3.84 2.79 4.12
CA ASP A 166 -2.79 1.78 4.22
C ASP A 166 -1.39 2.35 4.48
N GLN A 167 -1.26 3.68 4.49
CA GLN A 167 0.03 4.35 4.67
C GLN A 167 -0.11 5.61 5.53
N VAL A 168 0.74 5.74 6.55
CA VAL A 168 0.85 6.97 7.37
C VAL A 168 1.44 8.10 6.53
N GLY A 169 0.83 9.28 6.60
CA GLY A 169 1.28 10.45 5.85
C GLY A 169 0.20 11.48 5.61
N THR A 170 0.56 12.50 4.83
CA THR A 170 -0.38 13.52 4.33
C THR A 170 -0.47 13.41 2.81
N PHE A 171 -1.67 13.16 2.33
CA PHE A 171 -1.96 12.94 0.91
C PHE A 171 -2.84 14.07 0.40
N THR A 172 -2.53 14.59 -0.79
CA THR A 172 -3.27 15.71 -1.36
C THR A 172 -4.62 15.24 -1.91
N ILE A 173 -5.68 16.00 -1.57
CA ILE A 173 -6.99 15.93 -2.21
C ILE A 173 -7.07 17.10 -3.20
N TYR A 174 -7.37 16.81 -4.46
CA TYR A 174 -7.28 17.84 -5.50
C TYR A 174 -8.25 17.59 -6.66
N CYS A 175 -8.53 18.65 -7.43
CA CYS A 175 -9.22 18.59 -8.71
C CYS A 175 -8.22 18.20 -9.81
N ASN A 176 -8.44 17.05 -10.45
CA ASN A 176 -7.56 16.51 -11.50
C ASN A 176 -7.94 16.96 -12.93
N ILE A 177 -8.92 17.87 -13.08
CA ILE A 177 -9.26 18.48 -14.35
C ILE A 177 -9.16 20.01 -14.25
N LEU A 178 -8.95 20.68 -15.36
CA LEU A 178 -8.96 22.14 -15.39
C LEU A 178 -10.40 22.67 -15.27
N CYS A 179 -10.69 23.36 -14.17
CA CYS A 179 -11.95 24.02 -13.89
C CYS A 179 -11.74 25.49 -13.51
N PRO A 180 -12.74 26.36 -13.56
CA PRO A 180 -12.58 27.77 -13.19
C PRO A 180 -12.10 27.98 -11.74
N GLU A 181 -12.53 27.14 -10.82
CA GLU A 181 -12.26 27.19 -9.38
C GLU A 181 -11.02 26.35 -8.98
N HIS A 182 -10.23 25.94 -9.96
CA HIS A 182 -9.11 25.01 -9.79
C HIS A 182 -8.16 25.38 -8.65
N SER A 183 -7.81 26.67 -8.49
CA SER A 183 -6.91 27.16 -7.44
C SER A 183 -7.42 26.92 -6.02
N TYR A 184 -8.73 26.76 -5.84
CA TYR A 184 -9.40 26.48 -4.55
C TYR A 184 -9.62 25.00 -4.30
N MET A 185 -9.19 24.16 -5.23
CA MET A 185 -9.36 22.71 -5.20
C MET A 185 -8.03 21.93 -5.27
N GLN A 186 -6.89 22.55 -4.88
CA GLN A 186 -5.57 21.94 -5.05
C GLN A 186 -4.85 21.60 -3.74
N SER A 187 -5.36 22.04 -2.61
CA SER A 187 -4.66 21.96 -1.32
C SER A 187 -5.38 21.16 -0.24
N GLY A 188 -6.41 20.38 -0.62
CA GLY A 188 -7.08 19.47 0.31
C GLY A 188 -6.12 18.41 0.85
N GLN A 189 -6.38 17.92 2.04
CA GLN A 189 -5.50 16.98 2.73
C GLN A 189 -6.26 15.78 3.30
N LEU A 190 -5.74 14.60 3.05
CA LEU A 190 -6.02 13.38 3.80
C LEU A 190 -4.81 13.11 4.71
N ILE A 191 -5.00 13.16 6.01
CA ILE A 191 -3.96 12.93 7.02
C ILE A 191 -4.22 11.59 7.67
N VAL A 192 -3.30 10.65 7.47
CA VAL A 192 -3.33 9.31 8.08
C VAL A 192 -2.29 9.25 9.21
N THR A 193 -2.75 8.90 10.42
CA THR A 193 -1.92 8.84 11.65
C THR A 193 -1.94 7.46 12.29
#